data_a52417523975e4808e4e2d5c84233afc
#
_entry.id   a52417523975e4808e4e2d5c84233afc
#
_cell.length_a   1.000
_cell.length_b   1.000
_cell.length_c   1.000
_cell.angle_alpha   90.00
_cell.angle_beta   90.00
_cell.angle_gamma   90.00
#
_symmetry.space_group_name_H-M   'P 1'
#
loop_
_entity.id
_entity.type
_entity.pdbx_description
1 polymer ?
#
loop_
_entity_poly.entity_id
_entity_poly.type
_entity_poly.pdbx_seq_one_letter_code
_entity_poly.pdbx_strand_id
1 'polypeptide(L)'
;MLIYIIVGSIREGRTAIKVANWVYDELKNSQDSGLQCELVDLKQWELPLFAGSHPPASGIYDQPKQQQWADKIAQADGFIFICPEYNHGYSPALKNALDYLGKEWKDKPAAFIGYGATNGSRSISQIRQVTSSLGVIDPNAIIEIRDIFKRNKEDTFEANEFEVKGLKDIISKLAKHK
;
A
#
# COMPACT_ATOMS: atom_id res chain seq x y z
N MET A 1 -8.51 9.36 11.75
CA MET A 1 -7.39 9.08 10.82
C MET A 1 -7.88 8.13 9.74
N LEU A 2 -7.78 8.53 8.46
CA LEU A 2 -8.18 7.72 7.31
C LEU A 2 -6.95 7.06 6.70
N ILE A 3 -6.90 5.73 6.75
CA ILE A 3 -5.82 4.90 6.19
C ILE A 3 -6.27 4.26 4.89
N TYR A 4 -5.51 4.48 3.81
CA TYR A 4 -5.73 3.74 2.57
C TYR A 4 -4.86 2.48 2.52
N ILE A 5 -5.50 1.34 2.32
CA ILE A 5 -4.85 0.04 2.07
C ILE A 5 -4.70 -0.10 0.56
N ILE A 6 -3.50 0.16 0.06
CA ILE A 6 -3.20 0.13 -1.39
C ILE A 6 -2.89 -1.29 -1.84
N VAL A 7 -3.76 -1.86 -2.66
CA VAL A 7 -3.62 -3.23 -3.18
C VAL A 7 -2.68 -3.24 -4.39
N GLY A 8 -1.42 -3.60 -4.16
CA GLY A 8 -0.31 -3.42 -5.10
C GLY A 8 -0.20 -4.45 -6.24
N SER A 9 -1.21 -5.26 -6.51
CA SER A 9 -1.19 -6.23 -7.60
C SER A 9 -2.46 -6.16 -8.45
N ILE A 10 -2.28 -6.19 -9.77
CA ILE A 10 -3.39 -6.19 -10.73
C ILE A 10 -3.56 -7.55 -11.45
N ARG A 11 -2.74 -8.57 -11.11
CA ARG A 11 -2.79 -9.90 -11.73
C ARG A 11 -4.12 -10.61 -11.46
N GLU A 12 -4.57 -11.47 -12.39
CA GLU A 12 -5.64 -12.42 -12.11
C GLU A 12 -5.22 -13.39 -10.99
N GLY A 13 -6.16 -13.79 -10.15
CA GLY A 13 -5.89 -14.70 -9.01
C GLY A 13 -4.88 -14.16 -7.99
N ARG A 14 -4.70 -12.84 -7.90
CA ARG A 14 -3.71 -12.19 -7.05
C ARG A 14 -3.94 -12.44 -5.56
N THR A 15 -2.89 -12.74 -4.84
CA THR A 15 -2.90 -12.88 -3.37
C THR A 15 -3.06 -11.53 -2.67
N ALA A 16 -2.65 -10.43 -3.31
CA ALA A 16 -2.68 -9.09 -2.71
C ALA A 16 -4.05 -8.70 -2.15
N ILE A 17 -5.13 -9.01 -2.87
CA ILE A 17 -6.48 -8.65 -2.43
C ILE A 17 -6.88 -9.43 -1.16
N LYS A 18 -6.47 -10.68 -1.03
CA LYS A 18 -6.75 -11.51 0.14
C LYS A 18 -6.02 -11.00 1.39
N VAL A 19 -4.75 -10.63 1.22
CA VAL A 19 -3.97 -9.98 2.30
C VAL A 19 -4.59 -8.64 2.67
N ALA A 20 -4.99 -7.84 1.69
CA ALA A 20 -5.62 -6.55 1.93
C ALA A 20 -6.97 -6.66 2.65
N ASN A 21 -7.79 -7.65 2.28
CA ASN A 21 -9.06 -7.94 2.96
C ASN A 21 -8.82 -8.32 4.43
N TRP A 22 -7.84 -9.20 4.70
CA TRP A 22 -7.45 -9.52 6.07
C TRP A 22 -7.07 -8.26 6.86
N VAL A 23 -6.21 -7.40 6.30
CA VAL A 23 -5.82 -6.14 6.94
C VAL A 23 -7.05 -5.25 7.22
N TYR A 24 -7.92 -5.12 6.23
CA TYR A 24 -9.15 -4.32 6.33
C TYR A 24 -10.07 -4.82 7.44
N ASP A 25 -10.30 -6.14 7.50
CA ASP A 25 -11.17 -6.75 8.50
C ASP A 25 -10.61 -6.60 9.92
N GLU A 26 -9.30 -6.78 10.11
CA GLU A 26 -8.65 -6.56 11.40
C GLU A 26 -8.74 -5.10 11.85
N LEU A 27 -8.52 -4.15 10.92
CA LEU A 27 -8.64 -2.71 11.22
C LEU A 27 -10.07 -2.32 11.57
N LYS A 28 -11.05 -2.82 10.83
CA LYS A 28 -12.48 -2.54 11.05
C LYS A 28 -12.98 -3.12 12.37
N ASN A 29 -12.46 -4.29 12.79
CA ASN A 29 -12.83 -4.95 14.04
C ASN A 29 -12.01 -4.42 15.23
N SER A 30 -10.99 -3.60 15.00
CA SER A 30 -10.25 -2.98 16.09
C SER A 30 -11.16 -1.99 16.83
N GLN A 31 -11.11 -2.03 18.17
CA GLN A 31 -11.89 -1.11 19.03
C GLN A 31 -11.33 0.32 19.04
N ASP A 32 -10.40 0.63 18.15
CA ASP A 32 -9.80 1.96 18.07
C ASP A 32 -10.77 2.91 17.34
N SER A 33 -11.58 3.61 18.12
CA SER A 33 -12.71 4.44 17.67
C SER A 33 -12.33 5.65 16.79
N GLY A 34 -11.06 5.86 16.53
CA GLY A 34 -10.56 6.99 15.74
C GLY A 34 -9.98 6.63 14.39
N LEU A 35 -9.93 5.32 14.03
CA LEU A 35 -9.33 4.84 12.79
C LEU A 35 -10.41 4.47 11.77
N GLN A 36 -10.32 5.04 10.59
CA GLN A 36 -11.08 4.62 9.41
C GLN A 36 -10.12 4.02 8.38
N CYS A 37 -10.56 3.02 7.64
CA CYS A 37 -9.75 2.43 6.58
C CYS A 37 -10.57 2.21 5.31
N GLU A 38 -9.90 2.27 4.17
CA GLU A 38 -10.49 2.01 2.86
C GLU A 38 -9.54 1.19 2.00
N LEU A 39 -10.08 0.20 1.27
CA LEU A 39 -9.35 -0.53 0.26
C LEU A 39 -9.23 0.29 -1.03
N VAL A 40 -8.01 0.52 -1.48
CA VAL A 40 -7.71 1.19 -2.75
C VAL A 40 -7.07 0.18 -3.69
N ASP A 41 -7.89 -0.45 -4.52
CA ASP A 41 -7.47 -1.53 -5.40
C ASP A 41 -6.97 -1.00 -6.75
N LEU A 42 -5.66 -1.07 -7.01
CA LEU A 42 -5.06 -0.61 -8.26
C LEU A 42 -5.61 -1.32 -9.51
N LYS A 43 -6.17 -2.54 -9.37
CA LYS A 43 -6.82 -3.22 -10.49
C LYS A 43 -8.10 -2.50 -10.93
N GLN A 44 -8.87 -1.96 -9.98
CA GLN A 44 -10.10 -1.22 -10.27
C GLN A 44 -9.80 0.20 -10.77
N TRP A 45 -8.66 0.76 -10.36
CA TRP A 45 -8.24 2.09 -10.81
C TRP A 45 -7.83 2.13 -12.27
N GLU A 46 -7.34 1.02 -12.83
CA GLU A 46 -6.94 0.91 -14.24
C GLU A 46 -6.09 2.10 -14.71
N LEU A 47 -5.07 2.45 -13.91
CA LEU A 47 -4.15 3.54 -14.24
C LEU A 47 -3.30 3.16 -15.46
N PRO A 48 -3.42 3.84 -16.61
CA PRO A 48 -2.51 3.65 -17.73
C PRO A 48 -1.05 3.87 -17.29
N LEU A 49 -0.08 3.45 -18.08
CA LEU A 49 1.30 3.87 -17.83
C LEU A 49 1.37 5.40 -17.87
N PHE A 50 2.01 5.98 -16.86
CA PHE A 50 2.10 7.42 -16.73
C PHE A 50 2.83 8.02 -17.94
N ALA A 51 2.17 8.97 -18.60
CA ALA A 51 2.66 9.68 -19.79
C ALA A 51 2.22 11.15 -19.80
N GLY A 52 2.12 11.77 -18.61
CA GLY A 52 1.78 13.18 -18.47
C GLY A 52 2.87 14.10 -19.04
N SER A 53 2.48 15.28 -19.53
CA SER A 53 3.40 16.24 -20.12
C SER A 53 4.24 16.98 -19.06
N HIS A 54 3.78 16.97 -17.81
CA HIS A 54 4.47 17.63 -16.70
C HIS A 54 5.00 16.62 -15.69
N PRO A 55 6.19 16.85 -15.10
CA PRO A 55 6.64 16.03 -14.00
C PRO A 55 5.68 16.16 -12.80
N PRO A 56 5.29 15.05 -12.14
CA PRO A 56 4.32 15.08 -11.03
C PRO A 56 4.72 15.99 -9.88
N ALA A 57 6.00 16.22 -9.67
CA ALA A 57 6.51 17.15 -8.67
C ALA A 57 6.09 18.60 -8.92
N SER A 58 5.70 18.98 -10.16
CA SER A 58 5.18 20.31 -10.47
C SER A 58 3.79 20.56 -9.89
N GLY A 59 3.04 19.51 -9.57
CA GLY A 59 1.65 19.58 -9.15
C GLY A 59 0.68 20.01 -10.26
N ILE A 60 1.14 20.03 -11.51
CA ILE A 60 0.30 20.31 -12.69
C ILE A 60 -0.13 18.98 -13.28
N TYR A 61 -1.43 18.68 -13.21
CA TYR A 61 -2.01 17.45 -13.69
C TYR A 61 -2.89 17.71 -14.90
N ASP A 62 -2.44 17.29 -16.06
CA ASP A 62 -3.07 17.54 -17.37
C ASP A 62 -3.94 16.37 -17.87
N GLN A 63 -3.93 15.26 -17.15
CA GLN A 63 -4.73 14.08 -17.49
C GLN A 63 -5.88 13.90 -16.50
N PRO A 64 -7.14 13.74 -16.94
CA PRO A 64 -8.29 13.57 -16.04
C PRO A 64 -8.11 12.41 -15.04
N LYS A 65 -7.51 11.30 -15.48
CA LYS A 65 -7.24 10.14 -14.61
C LYS A 65 -6.20 10.45 -13.53
N GLN A 66 -5.20 11.26 -13.86
CA GLN A 66 -4.20 11.73 -12.91
C GLN A 66 -4.83 12.62 -11.84
N GLN A 67 -5.68 13.56 -12.24
CA GLN A 67 -6.39 14.42 -11.28
C GLN A 67 -7.32 13.60 -10.37
N GLN A 68 -8.08 12.66 -10.92
CA GLN A 68 -8.92 11.76 -10.11
C GLN A 68 -8.11 10.97 -9.08
N TRP A 69 -6.92 10.49 -9.48
CA TRP A 69 -6.02 9.77 -8.59
C TRP A 69 -5.44 10.70 -7.52
N ALA A 70 -5.07 11.91 -7.88
CA ALA A 70 -4.61 12.94 -6.94
C ALA A 70 -5.67 13.27 -5.90
N ASP A 71 -6.91 13.53 -6.33
CA ASP A 71 -8.04 13.83 -5.44
C ASP A 71 -8.33 12.67 -4.48
N LYS A 72 -8.15 11.43 -4.94
CA LYS A 72 -8.29 10.23 -4.09
C LYS A 72 -7.19 10.18 -3.04
N ILE A 73 -5.94 10.21 -3.45
CA ILE A 73 -4.79 10.06 -2.54
C ILE A 73 -4.67 11.22 -1.55
N ALA A 74 -5.09 12.42 -1.96
CA ALA A 74 -5.08 13.59 -1.08
C ALA A 74 -5.92 13.41 0.19
N GLN A 75 -6.99 12.61 0.15
CA GLN A 75 -7.91 12.39 1.28
C GLN A 75 -7.32 11.53 2.40
N ALA A 76 -6.34 10.69 2.10
CA ALA A 76 -5.74 9.80 3.10
C ALA A 76 -4.87 10.56 4.10
N ASP A 77 -4.92 10.14 5.36
CA ASP A 77 -3.98 10.58 6.40
C ASP A 77 -2.72 9.69 6.45
N GLY A 78 -2.79 8.49 5.87
CA GLY A 78 -1.66 7.55 5.81
C GLY A 78 -1.96 6.33 4.95
N PHE A 79 -0.97 5.46 4.78
CA PHE A 79 -1.06 4.34 3.84
C PHE A 79 -0.59 3.02 4.45
N ILE A 80 -1.19 1.91 3.98
CA ILE A 80 -0.65 0.56 4.11
C ILE A 80 -0.50 -0.01 2.70
N PHE A 81 0.72 -0.18 2.25
CA PHE A 81 1.01 -0.75 0.93
C PHE A 81 1.11 -2.27 1.00
N ILE A 82 0.27 -2.98 0.23
CA ILE A 82 0.37 -4.43 0.05
C ILE A 82 1.28 -4.70 -1.14
N CYS A 83 2.49 -5.17 -0.86
CA CYS A 83 3.62 -5.23 -1.79
C CYS A 83 3.93 -6.66 -2.24
N PRO A 84 3.45 -7.12 -3.41
CA PRO A 84 3.93 -8.38 -3.97
C PRO A 84 5.39 -8.26 -4.38
N GLU A 85 6.15 -9.34 -4.22
CA GLU A 85 7.50 -9.41 -4.77
C GLU A 85 7.48 -10.09 -6.14
N TYR A 86 7.79 -9.33 -7.19
CA TYR A 86 7.91 -9.77 -8.58
C TYR A 86 9.35 -9.62 -9.04
N ASN A 87 10.03 -10.74 -9.31
CA ASN A 87 11.43 -10.73 -9.79
C ASN A 87 12.33 -9.82 -8.96
N HIS A 88 12.27 -9.98 -7.62
CA HIS A 88 13.05 -9.22 -6.64
C HIS A 88 12.65 -7.74 -6.46
N GLY A 89 11.59 -7.27 -7.08
CA GLY A 89 11.08 -5.92 -6.94
C GLY A 89 9.61 -5.87 -6.54
N TYR A 90 9.11 -4.70 -6.23
CA TYR A 90 7.67 -4.50 -6.10
C TYR A 90 6.99 -4.40 -7.48
N SER A 91 5.65 -4.42 -7.51
CA SER A 91 4.91 -4.49 -8.77
C SER A 91 5.03 -3.22 -9.62
N PRO A 92 5.01 -3.34 -10.97
CA PRO A 92 4.95 -2.18 -11.86
C PRO A 92 3.72 -1.31 -11.61
N ALA A 93 2.59 -1.90 -11.20
CA ALA A 93 1.36 -1.17 -10.90
C ALA A 93 1.54 -0.21 -9.70
N LEU A 94 2.25 -0.65 -8.64
CA LEU A 94 2.59 0.23 -7.52
C LEU A 94 3.54 1.35 -7.95
N LYS A 95 4.59 1.02 -8.75
CA LYS A 95 5.51 2.05 -9.24
C LYS A 95 4.76 3.10 -10.05
N ASN A 96 3.92 2.65 -10.97
CA ASN A 96 3.12 3.53 -11.81
C ASN A 96 2.20 4.43 -10.95
N ALA A 97 1.47 3.85 -9.99
CA ALA A 97 0.57 4.61 -9.11
C ALA A 97 1.30 5.67 -8.28
N LEU A 98 2.52 5.37 -7.80
CA LEU A 98 3.37 6.32 -7.08
C LEU A 98 3.86 7.45 -8.00
N ASP A 99 4.27 7.11 -9.22
CA ASP A 99 4.83 8.05 -10.19
C ASP A 99 3.80 9.01 -10.79
N TYR A 100 2.51 8.73 -10.64
CA TYR A 100 1.45 9.64 -11.08
C TYR A 100 1.43 10.96 -10.32
N LEU A 101 1.91 10.97 -9.05
CA LEU A 101 1.70 12.07 -8.11
C LEU A 101 3.00 12.48 -7.40
N GLY A 102 2.99 13.65 -6.80
CA GLY A 102 4.11 14.15 -6.00
C GLY A 102 3.66 14.54 -4.59
N LYS A 103 3.04 15.71 -4.47
CA LYS A 103 2.69 16.35 -3.19
C LYS A 103 1.66 15.57 -2.36
N GLU A 104 0.82 14.74 -2.99
CA GLU A 104 -0.26 14.00 -2.32
C GLU A 104 0.26 12.89 -1.41
N TRP A 105 1.48 12.43 -1.64
CA TRP A 105 2.17 11.45 -0.80
C TRP A 105 2.90 12.08 0.39
N LYS A 106 3.32 13.34 0.22
CA LYS A 106 4.25 14.02 1.12
C LYS A 106 3.68 14.15 2.53
N ASP A 107 4.57 13.97 3.52
CA ASP A 107 4.32 14.14 4.96
C ASP A 107 3.25 13.20 5.54
N LYS A 108 2.87 12.14 4.81
CA LYS A 108 1.94 11.10 5.27
C LYS A 108 2.69 9.84 5.67
N PRO A 109 2.35 9.20 6.82
CA PRO A 109 3.00 7.97 7.24
C PRO A 109 2.56 6.77 6.39
N ALA A 110 3.49 5.84 6.15
CA ALA A 110 3.19 4.61 5.45
C ALA A 110 3.75 3.36 6.14
N ALA A 111 2.99 2.28 6.04
CA ALA A 111 3.42 0.94 6.40
C ALA A 111 3.48 0.04 5.15
N PHE A 112 4.27 -1.04 5.24
CA PHE A 112 4.52 -1.93 4.11
C PHE A 112 4.32 -3.39 4.51
N ILE A 113 3.45 -4.08 3.79
CA ILE A 113 3.20 -5.51 3.98
C ILE A 113 3.65 -6.24 2.71
N GLY A 114 4.77 -6.94 2.80
CA GLY A 114 5.35 -7.66 1.68
C GLY A 114 5.07 -9.14 1.72
N TYR A 115 4.99 -9.75 0.55
CA TYR A 115 4.88 -11.20 0.39
C TYR A 115 5.51 -11.67 -0.93
N GLY A 116 5.95 -12.91 -0.95
CA GLY A 116 6.60 -13.55 -2.10
C GLY A 116 7.52 -14.67 -1.69
N ALA A 117 8.36 -15.15 -2.60
CA ALA A 117 9.30 -16.23 -2.34
C ALA A 117 10.33 -15.91 -1.24
N THR A 118 10.67 -14.62 -1.11
CA THR A 118 11.57 -14.10 -0.05
C THR A 118 10.79 -13.23 0.95
N ASN A 119 9.55 -13.62 1.27
CA ASN A 119 8.66 -12.93 2.21
C ASN A 119 8.33 -11.47 1.82
N GLY A 120 8.71 -11.04 0.62
CA GLY A 120 8.52 -9.67 0.14
C GLY A 120 9.56 -8.67 0.62
N SER A 121 10.65 -9.11 1.25
CA SER A 121 11.67 -8.22 1.82
C SER A 121 12.31 -7.28 0.80
N ARG A 122 12.55 -7.78 -0.42
CA ARG A 122 13.13 -6.97 -1.50
C ARG A 122 12.15 -5.95 -2.06
N SER A 123 10.87 -6.33 -2.21
CA SER A 123 9.83 -5.40 -2.65
C SER A 123 9.63 -4.27 -1.63
N ILE A 124 9.60 -4.58 -0.33
CA ILE A 124 9.54 -3.59 0.76
C ILE A 124 10.77 -2.66 0.70
N SER A 125 11.96 -3.23 0.59
CA SER A 125 13.21 -2.46 0.57
C SER A 125 13.23 -1.43 -0.58
N GLN A 126 12.78 -1.83 -1.78
CA GLN A 126 12.77 -0.95 -2.94
C GLN A 126 11.64 0.09 -2.88
N ILE A 127 10.41 -0.28 -2.48
CA ILE A 127 9.31 0.69 -2.40
C ILE A 127 9.58 1.76 -1.34
N ARG A 128 10.23 1.42 -0.22
CA ARG A 128 10.64 2.39 0.82
C ARG A 128 11.59 3.45 0.27
N GLN A 129 12.51 3.10 -0.64
CA GLN A 129 13.38 4.08 -1.30
C GLN A 129 12.58 5.06 -2.16
N VAL A 130 11.60 4.56 -2.91
CA VAL A 130 10.75 5.40 -3.77
C VAL A 130 9.82 6.29 -2.93
N THR A 131 9.15 5.74 -1.93
CA THR A 131 8.25 6.51 -1.06
C THR A 131 9.02 7.56 -0.25
N SER A 132 10.25 7.26 0.19
CA SER A 132 11.13 8.24 0.82
C SER A 132 11.44 9.43 -0.10
N SER A 133 11.68 9.19 -1.40
CA SER A 133 11.93 10.28 -2.36
C SER A 133 10.68 11.15 -2.61
N LEU A 134 9.49 10.61 -2.34
CA LEU A 134 8.21 11.33 -2.40
C LEU A 134 7.86 12.04 -1.08
N GLY A 135 8.73 11.98 -0.08
CA GLY A 135 8.51 12.62 1.21
C GLY A 135 7.53 11.88 2.12
N VAL A 136 7.25 10.61 1.86
CA VAL A 136 6.43 9.76 2.75
C VAL A 136 7.20 9.51 4.05
N ILE A 137 6.52 9.61 5.18
CA ILE A 137 7.09 9.28 6.49
C ILE A 137 7.12 7.76 6.64
N ASP A 138 8.31 7.21 6.90
CA ASP A 138 8.50 5.78 7.17
C ASP A 138 8.76 5.53 8.65
N PRO A 139 7.73 5.14 9.46
CA PRO A 139 7.89 4.83 10.88
C PRO A 139 8.52 3.44 11.12
N ASN A 140 9.12 2.84 10.12
CA ASN A 140 9.60 1.46 10.12
C ASN A 140 8.51 0.45 10.51
N ALA A 141 7.35 0.60 9.90
CA ALA A 141 6.15 -0.22 10.11
C ALA A 141 6.03 -1.25 8.99
N ILE A 142 6.57 -2.45 9.19
CA ILE A 142 6.66 -3.49 8.15
C ILE A 142 6.15 -4.84 8.64
N ILE A 143 5.55 -5.62 7.72
CA ILE A 143 5.28 -7.05 7.86
C ILE A 143 5.82 -7.78 6.64
N GLU A 144 6.66 -8.77 6.87
CA GLU A 144 7.13 -9.73 5.86
C GLU A 144 6.38 -11.04 6.05
N ILE A 145 5.44 -11.33 5.15
CA ILE A 145 4.60 -12.53 5.23
C ILE A 145 5.40 -13.75 4.80
N ARG A 146 5.61 -14.67 5.75
CA ARG A 146 6.29 -15.93 5.51
C ARG A 146 5.34 -17.00 4.97
N ASP A 147 5.87 -17.92 4.19
CA ASP A 147 5.12 -19.10 3.67
C ASP A 147 3.79 -18.77 2.99
N ILE A 148 3.71 -17.62 2.32
CA ILE A 148 2.46 -17.11 1.71
C ILE A 148 1.78 -18.18 0.82
N PHE A 149 2.55 -18.98 0.07
CA PHE A 149 2.02 -19.98 -0.85
C PHE A 149 1.30 -21.13 -0.15
N LYS A 150 1.63 -21.43 1.13
CA LYS A 150 0.95 -22.45 1.93
C LYS A 150 -0.31 -21.91 2.60
N ARG A 151 -0.37 -20.59 2.83
CA ARG A 151 -1.42 -19.91 3.60
C ARG A 151 -2.39 -19.12 2.73
N ASN A 152 -2.15 -19.08 1.42
CA ASN A 152 -3.04 -18.49 0.43
C ASN A 152 -4.09 -19.53 0.02
N LYS A 153 -5.27 -19.44 0.60
CA LYS A 153 -6.43 -20.28 0.27
C LYS A 153 -7.18 -19.73 -0.95
N GLU A 154 -8.21 -20.45 -1.41
CA GLU A 154 -8.96 -20.06 -2.61
C GLU A 154 -9.46 -18.61 -2.52
N ASP A 155 -10.08 -18.23 -1.41
CA ASP A 155 -10.68 -16.90 -1.23
C ASP A 155 -10.08 -16.06 -0.11
N THR A 156 -9.20 -16.64 0.74
CA THR A 156 -8.70 -15.99 1.94
C THR A 156 -7.19 -16.11 2.10
N PHE A 157 -6.64 -15.28 2.99
CA PHE A 157 -5.31 -15.40 3.54
C PHE A 157 -5.41 -15.75 5.02
N GLU A 158 -4.70 -16.79 5.45
CA GLU A 158 -4.63 -17.19 6.86
C GLU A 158 -3.45 -16.50 7.53
N ALA A 159 -3.72 -15.42 8.27
CA ALA A 159 -2.70 -14.76 9.09
C ALA A 159 -2.34 -15.60 10.32
N ASN A 160 -1.10 -15.50 10.76
CA ASN A 160 -0.64 -16.10 12.02
C ASN A 160 -0.46 -15.01 13.11
N GLU A 161 -0.07 -15.43 14.31
CA GLU A 161 0.09 -14.52 15.45
C GLU A 161 1.11 -13.40 15.20
N PHE A 162 2.16 -13.65 14.38
CA PHE A 162 3.18 -12.64 14.07
C PHE A 162 2.60 -11.52 13.20
N GLU A 163 1.80 -11.87 12.18
CA GLU A 163 1.17 -10.87 11.33
C GLU A 163 0.10 -10.10 12.10
N VAL A 164 -0.72 -10.77 12.93
CA VAL A 164 -1.73 -10.10 13.76
C VAL A 164 -1.07 -9.14 14.74
N LYS A 165 0.00 -9.56 15.42
CA LYS A 165 0.78 -8.68 16.31
C LYS A 165 1.46 -7.56 15.55
N GLY A 166 2.04 -7.86 14.38
CA GLY A 166 2.68 -6.89 13.50
C GLY A 166 1.71 -5.82 13.02
N LEU A 167 0.46 -6.19 12.71
CA LEU A 167 -0.55 -5.22 12.30
C LEU A 167 -0.94 -4.26 13.43
N LYS A 168 -1.04 -4.73 14.67
CA LYS A 168 -1.25 -3.87 15.84
C LYS A 168 -0.10 -2.87 16.02
N ASP A 169 1.15 -3.30 15.80
CA ASP A 169 2.32 -2.41 15.83
C ASP A 169 2.27 -1.37 14.69
N ILE A 170 1.91 -1.78 13.48
CA ILE A 170 1.68 -0.88 12.34
C ILE A 170 0.68 0.22 12.72
N ILE A 171 -0.49 -0.14 13.24
CA ILE A 171 -1.53 0.82 13.64
C ILE A 171 -0.98 1.82 14.66
N SER A 172 -0.33 1.31 15.69
CA SER A 172 0.27 2.16 16.74
C SER A 172 1.32 3.12 16.18
N LYS A 173 2.13 2.68 15.23
CA LYS A 173 3.16 3.52 14.59
C LYS A 173 2.56 4.58 13.69
N LEU A 174 1.57 4.23 12.86
CA LEU A 174 0.89 5.19 11.99
C LEU A 174 0.17 6.28 12.81
N ALA A 175 -0.49 5.90 13.91
CA ALA A 175 -1.23 6.83 14.75
C ALA A 175 -0.35 7.90 15.44
N LYS A 176 0.94 7.66 15.61
CA LYS A 176 1.91 8.64 16.18
C LYS A 176 2.26 9.79 15.23
N HIS A 177 1.90 9.67 13.97
CA HIS A 177 2.20 10.67 12.93
C HIS A 177 0.94 11.37 12.41
N LYS A 178 -0.11 11.38 13.23
CA LYS A 178 -1.37 12.10 12.94
C LYS A 178 -1.20 13.61 13.10
#